data_8a13d4f081ad369a591a5c8a9684a8c1
#
_entry.id   8a13d4f081ad369a591a5c8a9684a8c1
#
_cell.length_a   1.000
_cell.length_b   1.000
_cell.length_c   1.000
_cell.angle_alpha   90.00
_cell.angle_beta   90.00
_cell.angle_gamma   90.00
#
_symmetry.space_group_name_H-M   'P 1'
#
loop_
_entity.id
_entity.type
_entity.pdbx_description
1 polymer ?
#
loop_
_entity_poly.entity_id
_entity_poly.type
_entity_poly.pdbx_seq_one_letter_code
_entity_poly.pdbx_strand_id
1 'polypeptide(L)'
;MINKNLLLCSILTCSFLTATSQYTEVINSNRPGASQGAFAVGNQVLQLETGFTKGWEKHELLQTETDAFTIDYSLRYGLIWEQLEISVMGSFLSESVIDNRSASTFEYDQSNFRYNTLGAKYLIYDPYKKRALEKPNLYSWNANNKFRWRELIPAVSFFAGVNFDTEDNPFLPPNDPTISPKFVLMTQNNMQGGWVFVTNIIVDRVTSDFPTYSYILTLTHAFNPKFSMFIENQGIKSDFYADQILRFGGAHLFGKDFQIDVLASTNFKDTPSKFYIGVGVSYRLDMHSKDQIIEDPNSRGRDEEDEKKNQRKDDFIDIENDGE
;
A
#
# COMPACT_ATOMS: atom_id res chain seq x y z
N MET A 1 -0.78 23.73 38.91
CA MET A 1 -1.87 22.79 38.57
C MET A 1 -2.46 23.24 37.25
N ILE A 2 -2.10 22.61 36.16
CA ILE A 2 -2.66 22.89 34.82
C ILE A 2 -4.07 22.32 34.79
N ASN A 3 -5.04 23.16 34.50
CA ASN A 3 -6.45 22.84 34.53
C ASN A 3 -6.76 21.80 33.43
N LYS A 4 -7.05 20.54 33.79
CA LYS A 4 -7.34 19.42 32.86
C LYS A 4 -8.43 19.75 31.86
N ASN A 5 -9.36 20.63 32.22
CA ASN A 5 -10.46 21.08 31.34
C ASN A 5 -9.97 22.05 30.23
N LEU A 6 -8.89 22.80 30.51
CA LEU A 6 -8.29 23.70 29.50
C LEU A 6 -7.52 22.90 28.42
N LEU A 7 -6.90 21.79 28.82
CA LEU A 7 -6.22 20.87 27.90
C LEU A 7 -7.21 20.14 27.00
N LEU A 8 -8.35 19.74 27.56
CA LEU A 8 -9.42 19.04 26.82
C LEU A 8 -10.10 19.98 25.81
N CYS A 9 -10.35 21.23 26.18
CA CYS A 9 -10.86 22.25 25.26
C CYS A 9 -9.86 22.62 24.14
N SER A 10 -8.56 22.66 24.44
CA SER A 10 -7.52 22.92 23.44
C SER A 10 -7.40 21.78 22.40
N ILE A 11 -7.63 20.55 22.81
CA ILE A 11 -7.64 19.39 21.90
C ILE A 11 -8.91 19.40 21.04
N LEU A 12 -10.05 19.83 21.59
CA LEU A 12 -11.33 19.87 20.86
C LEU A 12 -11.40 21.03 19.84
N THR A 13 -10.70 22.14 20.06
CA THR A 13 -10.67 23.27 19.13
C THR A 13 -9.72 23.11 17.95
N CYS A 14 -8.78 22.16 17.99
CA CYS A 14 -7.93 21.81 16.84
C CYS A 14 -8.66 20.96 15.78
N SER A 15 -9.88 20.51 16.03
CA SER A 15 -10.61 19.53 15.19
C SER A 15 -11.43 20.17 14.05
N PHE A 16 -11.48 21.50 13.91
CA PHE A 16 -12.21 22.17 12.84
C PHE A 16 -11.31 22.73 11.73
N LEU A 17 -10.33 21.96 11.30
CA LEU A 17 -9.71 22.22 10.01
C LEU A 17 -10.61 21.62 8.93
N THR A 18 -11.21 22.47 8.11
CA THR A 18 -11.99 22.08 6.94
C THR A 18 -11.17 21.13 6.08
N ALA A 19 -11.49 19.84 6.14
CA ALA A 19 -10.93 18.83 5.28
C ALA A 19 -11.55 19.04 3.89
N THR A 20 -10.77 19.60 2.97
CA THR A 20 -11.11 19.52 1.54
C THR A 20 -10.78 18.12 1.07
N SER A 21 -11.79 17.44 0.56
CA SER A 21 -11.77 16.07 0.06
C SER A 21 -10.66 15.84 -0.96
N GLN A 22 -9.83 14.82 -0.76
CA GLN A 22 -8.94 14.30 -1.78
C GLN A 22 -9.38 12.87 -2.10
N TYR A 23 -10.49 12.79 -2.83
CA TYR A 23 -11.00 11.55 -3.38
C TYR A 23 -10.03 11.03 -4.44
N THR A 24 -9.52 9.82 -4.25
CA THR A 24 -8.73 9.14 -5.28
C THR A 24 -9.68 8.44 -6.24
N GLU A 25 -9.81 8.96 -7.46
CA GLU A 25 -10.68 8.36 -8.49
C GLU A 25 -10.26 6.95 -8.92
N VAL A 26 -9.04 6.54 -8.61
CA VAL A 26 -8.42 5.29 -9.02
C VAL A 26 -8.02 4.49 -7.79
N ILE A 27 -8.13 3.17 -7.87
CA ILE A 27 -7.72 2.25 -6.82
C ILE A 27 -6.27 2.52 -6.37
N ASN A 28 -6.06 2.60 -5.05
CA ASN A 28 -4.75 2.73 -4.41
C ASN A 28 -4.44 1.44 -3.65
N SER A 29 -3.99 0.42 -4.38
CA SER A 29 -3.67 -0.88 -3.81
C SER A 29 -2.31 -0.87 -3.10
N ASN A 30 -2.21 -1.59 -1.98
CA ASN A 30 -0.95 -1.92 -1.34
C ASN A 30 -0.21 -3.06 -2.08
N ARG A 31 -0.92 -3.80 -2.92
CA ARG A 31 -0.35 -4.85 -3.75
C ARG A 31 0.32 -4.30 -5.01
N PRO A 32 1.31 -5.02 -5.57
CA PRO A 32 1.78 -6.40 -5.28
C PRO A 32 2.84 -6.53 -4.17
N GLY A 33 3.38 -5.42 -3.65
CA GLY A 33 4.37 -5.45 -2.57
C GLY A 33 3.79 -5.80 -1.20
N ALA A 34 4.65 -5.73 -0.17
CA ALA A 34 4.25 -5.84 1.23
C ALA A 34 4.16 -4.46 1.91
N SER A 35 4.60 -3.40 1.24
CA SER A 35 4.52 -2.04 1.77
C SER A 35 3.10 -1.51 1.75
N GLN A 36 2.76 -0.73 2.76
CA GLN A 36 1.50 0.01 2.82
C GLN A 36 1.74 1.47 2.41
N GLY A 37 0.91 1.97 1.50
CA GLY A 37 0.92 3.37 1.12
C GLY A 37 0.46 4.29 2.27
N ALA A 38 0.94 5.54 2.28
CA ALA A 38 0.56 6.51 3.30
C ALA A 38 -0.90 6.97 3.18
N PHE A 39 -1.46 6.98 1.98
CA PHE A 39 -2.83 7.44 1.75
C PHE A 39 -3.87 6.39 2.15
N ALA A 40 -4.97 6.86 2.72
CA ALA A 40 -6.14 6.03 2.98
C ALA A 40 -6.94 5.79 1.68
N VAL A 41 -7.82 4.79 1.69
CA VAL A 41 -8.66 4.45 0.51
C VAL A 41 -9.72 5.50 0.19
N GLY A 42 -9.93 6.48 1.06
CA GLY A 42 -10.98 7.48 0.93
C GLY A 42 -12.25 7.13 1.71
N ASN A 43 -13.04 8.17 2.04
CA ASN A 43 -14.26 7.98 2.80
C ASN A 43 -15.27 7.12 2.03
N GLN A 44 -15.99 6.22 2.71
CA GLN A 44 -16.99 5.31 2.14
C GLN A 44 -16.50 4.46 0.94
N VAL A 45 -15.21 4.20 0.88
CA VAL A 45 -14.61 3.28 -0.10
C VAL A 45 -14.24 1.99 0.61
N LEU A 46 -14.70 0.86 0.08
CA LEU A 46 -14.30 -0.48 0.51
C LEU A 46 -13.35 -1.08 -0.52
N GLN A 47 -12.19 -1.51 -0.11
CA GLN A 47 -11.20 -2.14 -0.97
C GLN A 47 -10.83 -3.52 -0.46
N LEU A 48 -10.93 -4.51 -1.34
CA LEU A 48 -10.53 -5.89 -1.09
C LEU A 48 -9.28 -6.19 -1.91
N GLU A 49 -8.29 -6.76 -1.26
CA GLU A 49 -7.03 -7.18 -1.88
C GLU A 49 -6.76 -8.63 -1.49
N THR A 50 -6.44 -9.49 -2.44
CA THR A 50 -6.06 -10.87 -2.18
C THR A 50 -4.91 -11.30 -3.07
N GLY A 51 -4.07 -12.20 -2.56
CA GLY A 51 -2.93 -12.73 -3.27
C GLY A 51 -2.71 -14.20 -3.00
N PHE A 52 -2.23 -14.88 -4.01
CA PHE A 52 -1.88 -16.30 -3.99
C PHE A 52 -0.41 -16.43 -4.33
N THR A 53 0.36 -17.03 -3.45
CA THR A 53 1.81 -17.14 -3.60
C THR A 53 2.24 -18.58 -3.42
N LYS A 54 3.00 -19.11 -4.38
CA LYS A 54 3.70 -20.39 -4.27
C LYS A 54 5.17 -20.12 -3.94
N GLY A 55 5.70 -20.83 -2.95
CA GLY A 55 7.05 -20.68 -2.47
C GLY A 55 7.82 -21.99 -2.39
N TRP A 56 9.12 -21.88 -2.53
CA TRP A 56 10.07 -22.97 -2.33
C TRP A 56 11.15 -22.47 -1.38
N GLU A 57 11.36 -23.25 -0.30
CA GLU A 57 12.39 -22.95 0.68
C GLU A 57 13.32 -24.15 0.83
N LYS A 58 14.61 -23.89 0.96
CA LYS A 58 15.61 -24.90 1.21
C LYS A 58 16.51 -24.46 2.34
N HIS A 59 16.61 -25.31 3.38
CA HIS A 59 17.44 -25.04 4.53
C HIS A 59 18.60 -26.05 4.57
N GLU A 60 19.78 -25.65 4.12
CA GLU A 60 20.94 -26.57 3.96
C GLU A 60 21.40 -27.15 5.29
N LEU A 61 21.45 -26.36 6.38
CA LEU A 61 21.92 -26.85 7.69
C LEU A 61 20.93 -27.82 8.34
N LEU A 62 19.64 -27.57 8.20
CA LEU A 62 18.59 -28.46 8.71
C LEU A 62 18.23 -29.56 7.71
N GLN A 63 18.78 -29.54 6.50
CA GLN A 63 18.47 -30.48 5.42
C GLN A 63 16.95 -30.63 5.20
N THR A 64 16.22 -29.49 5.27
CA THR A 64 14.77 -29.44 5.02
C THR A 64 14.50 -28.75 3.70
N GLU A 65 13.51 -29.27 2.97
CA GLU A 65 12.93 -28.64 1.79
C GLU A 65 11.44 -28.39 2.07
N THR A 66 10.96 -27.18 1.78
CA THR A 66 9.59 -26.76 2.08
C THR A 66 8.91 -26.23 0.83
N ASP A 67 7.77 -26.79 0.53
CA ASP A 67 6.83 -26.30 -0.46
C ASP A 67 5.72 -25.49 0.24
N ALA A 68 5.68 -24.19 0.01
CA ALA A 68 4.77 -23.27 0.66
C ALA A 68 3.68 -22.76 -0.30
N PHE A 69 2.46 -22.65 0.18
CA PHE A 69 1.37 -21.96 -0.47
C PHE A 69 0.75 -20.95 0.48
N THR A 70 0.72 -19.69 0.07
CA THR A 70 0.24 -18.58 0.90
C THR A 70 -0.95 -17.91 0.25
N ILE A 71 -1.96 -17.59 1.06
CA ILE A 71 -3.10 -16.75 0.68
C ILE A 71 -3.05 -15.49 1.55
N ASP A 72 -2.75 -14.35 0.94
CA ASP A 72 -2.81 -13.07 1.60
C ASP A 72 -4.16 -12.40 1.35
N TYR A 73 -4.71 -11.75 2.35
CA TYR A 73 -5.93 -10.97 2.23
C TYR A 73 -5.87 -9.66 3.01
N SER A 74 -6.51 -8.66 2.47
CA SER A 74 -6.66 -7.35 3.11
C SER A 74 -8.01 -6.75 2.74
N LEU A 75 -8.76 -6.32 3.74
CA LEU A 75 -9.98 -5.56 3.60
C LEU A 75 -9.77 -4.19 4.21
N ARG A 76 -9.92 -3.14 3.43
CA ARG A 76 -9.66 -1.74 3.83
C ARG A 76 -10.94 -0.93 3.64
N TYR A 77 -11.31 -0.15 4.63
CA TYR A 77 -12.50 0.69 4.61
C TYR A 77 -12.18 2.10 5.11
N GLY A 78 -12.53 3.10 4.31
CA GLY A 78 -12.42 4.50 4.69
C GLY A 78 -13.61 4.92 5.57
N LEU A 79 -13.31 5.35 6.79
CA LEU A 79 -14.31 5.64 7.81
C LEU A 79 -14.41 7.16 8.06
N ILE A 80 -15.60 7.73 7.98
CA ILE A 80 -15.98 9.11 8.39
C ILE A 80 -15.07 10.21 7.82
N TRP A 81 -13.74 10.08 7.98
CA TRP A 81 -12.74 11.05 7.51
C TRP A 81 -11.87 10.42 6.42
N GLU A 82 -11.55 11.17 5.40
CA GLU A 82 -10.66 10.73 4.30
C GLU A 82 -9.27 10.29 4.74
N GLN A 83 -8.84 10.74 5.91
CA GLN A 83 -7.55 10.43 6.49
C GLN A 83 -7.56 9.14 7.30
N LEU A 84 -8.77 8.62 7.63
CA LEU A 84 -8.92 7.47 8.52
C LEU A 84 -9.37 6.23 7.74
N GLU A 85 -8.58 5.18 7.84
CA GLU A 85 -8.85 3.87 7.26
C GLU A 85 -8.81 2.81 8.35
N ILE A 86 -9.81 1.94 8.37
CA ILE A 86 -9.79 0.70 9.16
C ILE A 86 -9.45 -0.44 8.21
N SER A 87 -8.61 -1.36 8.65
CA SER A 87 -8.24 -2.52 7.86
C SER A 87 -8.16 -3.80 8.67
N VAL A 88 -8.56 -4.88 8.02
CA VAL A 88 -8.33 -6.26 8.45
C VAL A 88 -7.40 -6.88 7.43
N MET A 89 -6.28 -7.41 7.86
CA MET A 89 -5.31 -8.05 6.99
C MET A 89 -4.80 -9.35 7.61
N GLY A 90 -4.49 -10.32 6.78
CA GLY A 90 -3.95 -11.57 7.25
C GLY A 90 -3.32 -12.40 6.15
N SER A 91 -2.68 -13.48 6.55
CA SER A 91 -2.00 -14.41 5.68
C SER A 91 -2.23 -15.83 6.19
N PHE A 92 -2.78 -16.67 5.34
CA PHE A 92 -2.90 -18.11 5.59
C PHE A 92 -1.77 -18.83 4.86
N LEU A 93 -1.04 -19.68 5.56
CA LEU A 93 0.11 -20.41 5.05
C LEU A 93 -0.13 -21.91 5.19
N SER A 94 0.13 -22.65 4.13
CA SER A 94 0.15 -24.10 4.09
C SER A 94 1.49 -24.57 3.53
N GLU A 95 2.18 -25.41 4.28
CA GLU A 95 3.51 -25.89 3.96
C GLU A 95 3.57 -27.42 4.00
N SER A 96 4.25 -28.02 3.03
CA SER A 96 4.70 -29.40 3.05
C SER A 96 6.21 -29.41 3.24
N VAL A 97 6.67 -30.01 4.32
CA VAL A 97 8.07 -30.02 4.74
C VAL A 97 8.64 -31.42 4.59
N ILE A 98 9.71 -31.52 3.82
CA ILE A 98 10.50 -32.74 3.67
C ILE A 98 11.75 -32.60 4.56
N ASP A 99 11.89 -33.48 5.55
CA ASP A 99 13.01 -33.50 6.49
C ASP A 99 13.95 -34.70 6.20
N ASN A 100 15.16 -34.38 5.79
CA ASN A 100 16.18 -35.34 5.41
C ASN A 100 17.30 -35.52 6.47
N ARG A 101 17.07 -35.04 7.71
CA ARG A 101 18.08 -35.14 8.79
C ARG A 101 18.33 -36.57 9.28
N SER A 102 17.39 -37.46 9.09
CA SER A 102 17.50 -38.87 9.49
C SER A 102 17.75 -39.77 8.30
N ALA A 103 18.13 -41.02 8.56
CA ALA A 103 18.36 -42.03 7.51
C ALA A 103 17.12 -42.34 6.66
N SER A 104 15.93 -42.04 7.19
CA SER A 104 14.67 -42.08 6.47
C SER A 104 14.13 -40.65 6.33
N THR A 105 13.74 -40.27 5.12
CA THR A 105 13.06 -39.01 4.85
C THR A 105 11.71 -39.01 5.58
N PHE A 106 11.41 -37.91 6.24
CA PHE A 106 10.15 -37.70 6.91
C PHE A 106 9.44 -36.48 6.28
N GLU A 107 8.19 -36.67 5.89
CA GLU A 107 7.35 -35.62 5.30
C GLU A 107 6.17 -35.32 6.22
N TYR A 108 5.89 -34.03 6.41
CA TYR A 108 4.74 -33.57 7.20
C TYR A 108 4.17 -32.27 6.63
N ASP A 109 2.86 -32.12 6.78
CA ASP A 109 2.13 -30.94 6.38
C ASP A 109 1.76 -30.10 7.60
N GLN A 110 1.85 -28.78 7.44
CA GLN A 110 1.38 -27.83 8.44
C GLN A 110 0.65 -26.67 7.79
N SER A 111 -0.44 -26.22 8.38
CA SER A 111 -1.20 -25.10 7.86
C SER A 111 -1.83 -24.30 8.99
N ASN A 112 -1.73 -22.99 8.92
CA ASN A 112 -2.37 -22.08 9.88
C ASN A 112 -2.36 -20.64 9.34
N PHE A 113 -3.01 -19.74 10.05
CA PHE A 113 -2.84 -18.31 9.83
C PHE A 113 -1.46 -17.87 10.35
N ARG A 114 -0.69 -17.28 9.47
CA ARG A 114 0.61 -16.70 9.80
C ARG A 114 0.47 -15.46 10.68
N TYR A 115 -0.55 -14.65 10.40
CA TYR A 115 -1.00 -13.53 11.22
C TYR A 115 -2.40 -13.11 10.78
N ASN A 116 -3.14 -12.48 11.69
CA ASN A 116 -4.37 -11.73 11.43
C ASN A 116 -4.27 -10.41 12.19
N THR A 117 -4.39 -9.29 11.52
CA THR A 117 -4.25 -7.96 12.11
C THR A 117 -5.49 -7.13 11.83
N LEU A 118 -6.11 -6.59 12.87
CA LEU A 118 -7.13 -5.54 12.77
C LEU A 118 -6.51 -4.24 13.26
N GLY A 119 -6.67 -3.16 12.51
CA GLY A 119 -6.12 -1.88 12.93
C GLY A 119 -6.68 -0.71 12.16
N ALA A 120 -6.19 0.47 12.53
CA ALA A 120 -6.57 1.73 11.92
C ALA A 120 -5.33 2.51 11.47
N LYS A 121 -5.40 3.08 10.28
CA LYS A 121 -4.38 3.97 9.70
C LYS A 121 -4.91 5.39 9.67
N TYR A 122 -4.09 6.34 10.09
CA TYR A 122 -4.39 7.75 10.05
C TYR A 122 -3.31 8.53 9.30
N LEU A 123 -3.72 9.29 8.28
CA LEU A 123 -2.85 10.18 7.52
C LEU A 123 -2.61 11.46 8.33
N ILE A 124 -1.40 11.60 8.88
CA ILE A 124 -1.00 12.72 9.76
C ILE A 124 -0.65 13.96 8.93
N TYR A 125 0.10 13.76 7.84
CA TYR A 125 0.60 14.86 7.03
C TYR A 125 0.52 14.55 5.54
N ASP A 126 -0.07 15.48 4.78
CA ASP A 126 -0.18 15.41 3.32
C ASP A 126 0.38 16.70 2.69
N PRO A 127 1.60 16.63 2.10
CA PRO A 127 2.20 17.77 1.41
C PRO A 127 1.55 18.06 0.05
N TYR A 128 0.83 17.09 -0.53
CA TYR A 128 0.31 17.16 -1.91
C TYR A 128 -0.94 18.04 -2.00
N LYS A 129 -1.77 18.12 -0.95
CA LYS A 129 -2.94 19.02 -0.89
C LYS A 129 -2.56 20.48 -1.18
N LYS A 130 -1.49 20.96 -0.57
CA LYS A 130 -1.01 22.34 -0.80
C LYS A 130 -0.42 22.51 -2.19
N ARG A 131 0.26 21.49 -2.72
CA ARG A 131 0.88 21.53 -4.06
C ARG A 131 -0.16 21.53 -5.17
N ALA A 132 -1.25 20.81 -5.03
CA ALA A 132 -2.35 20.79 -6.00
C ALA A 132 -3.00 22.17 -6.18
N LEU A 133 -2.96 23.02 -5.16
CA LEU A 133 -3.49 24.39 -5.20
C LEU A 133 -2.49 25.41 -5.78
N GLU A 134 -1.21 25.05 -5.97
CA GLU A 134 -0.20 25.94 -6.56
C GLU A 134 -0.47 26.11 -8.06
N LYS A 135 -0.65 27.37 -8.49
CA LYS A 135 -0.85 27.68 -9.92
C LYS A 135 0.43 27.41 -10.69
N PRO A 136 0.36 26.75 -11.86
CA PRO A 136 1.54 26.55 -12.70
C PRO A 136 2.06 27.89 -13.23
N ASN A 137 3.37 27.97 -13.41
CA ASN A 137 3.99 29.12 -14.06
C ASN A 137 3.70 29.07 -15.56
N LEU A 138 2.86 29.97 -16.05
CA LEU A 138 2.44 30.02 -17.46
C LEU A 138 3.58 30.49 -18.39
N TYR A 139 4.64 31.11 -17.86
CA TYR A 139 5.71 31.71 -18.66
C TYR A 139 6.95 30.80 -18.81
N SER A 140 7.07 29.74 -17.99
CA SER A 140 8.26 28.90 -18.03
C SER A 140 7.94 27.44 -17.71
N TRP A 141 8.08 26.60 -18.72
CA TRP A 141 8.02 25.15 -18.57
C TRP A 141 9.08 24.63 -17.58
N ASN A 142 10.32 25.12 -17.69
CA ASN A 142 11.42 24.74 -16.82
C ASN A 142 11.15 25.10 -15.35
N ALA A 143 10.45 26.20 -15.05
CA ALA A 143 10.10 26.57 -13.68
C ALA A 143 9.11 25.58 -13.06
N ASN A 144 8.23 24.97 -13.87
CA ASN A 144 7.27 23.97 -13.41
C ASN A 144 7.92 22.58 -13.23
N ASN A 145 8.92 22.25 -14.04
CA ASN A 145 9.57 20.93 -14.05
C ASN A 145 10.95 20.89 -13.35
N LYS A 146 11.34 21.98 -12.71
CA LYS A 146 12.59 22.01 -11.94
C LYS A 146 12.39 21.28 -10.61
N PHE A 147 13.32 20.35 -10.30
CA PHE A 147 13.39 19.70 -8.98
C PHE A 147 13.38 20.73 -7.84
N ARG A 148 12.52 20.54 -6.88
CA ARG A 148 12.39 21.37 -5.67
C ARG A 148 12.59 20.51 -4.43
N TRP A 149 13.41 20.95 -3.51
CA TRP A 149 13.65 20.24 -2.23
C TRP A 149 12.36 19.92 -1.46
N ARG A 150 11.30 20.71 -1.66
CA ARG A 150 9.97 20.44 -1.10
C ARG A 150 9.34 19.15 -1.62
N GLU A 151 9.78 18.63 -2.76
CA GLU A 151 9.25 17.37 -3.35
C GLU A 151 9.74 16.15 -2.58
N LEU A 152 10.83 16.29 -1.81
CA LEU A 152 11.32 15.24 -0.92
C LEU A 152 10.55 15.11 0.40
N ILE A 153 9.65 16.07 0.70
CA ILE A 153 8.84 15.98 1.91
C ILE A 153 7.73 14.96 1.66
N PRO A 154 7.71 13.82 2.39
CA PRO A 154 6.75 12.75 2.18
C PRO A 154 5.38 13.06 2.80
N ALA A 155 4.34 12.38 2.32
CA ALA A 155 3.16 12.13 3.12
C ALA A 155 3.51 11.17 4.26
N VAL A 156 2.92 11.38 5.43
CA VAL A 156 3.21 10.59 6.64
C VAL A 156 1.91 10.07 7.23
N SER A 157 1.85 8.78 7.50
CA SER A 157 0.74 8.15 8.20
C SER A 157 1.23 7.16 9.25
N PHE A 158 0.36 6.89 10.20
CA PHE A 158 0.59 5.97 11.29
C PHE A 158 -0.54 4.95 11.34
N PHE A 159 -0.16 3.68 11.49
CA PHE A 159 -1.08 2.58 11.71
C PHE A 159 -0.87 2.00 13.10
N ALA A 160 -1.96 1.78 13.80
CA ALA A 160 -1.99 1.02 15.04
C ALA A 160 -2.99 -0.13 14.89
N GLY A 161 -2.54 -1.32 15.20
CA GLY A 161 -3.33 -2.52 15.09
C GLY A 161 -3.02 -3.55 16.17
N VAL A 162 -3.81 -4.59 16.18
CA VAL A 162 -3.68 -5.72 17.07
C VAL A 162 -3.69 -6.99 16.23
N ASN A 163 -2.70 -7.84 16.45
CA ASN A 163 -2.68 -9.19 15.88
C ASN A 163 -3.52 -10.13 16.74
N PHE A 164 -4.23 -11.02 16.06
CA PHE A 164 -4.98 -12.12 16.65
C PHE A 164 -4.43 -13.42 16.09
N ASP A 165 -3.70 -14.14 16.89
CA ASP A 165 -3.05 -15.38 16.51
C ASP A 165 -3.78 -16.57 17.14
N THR A 166 -3.75 -17.72 16.46
CA THR A 166 -4.30 -18.96 16.99
C THR A 166 -3.35 -19.57 18.01
N GLU A 167 -3.91 -20.23 19.05
CA GLU A 167 -3.11 -21.03 19.96
C GLU A 167 -2.39 -22.17 19.19
N ASP A 168 -1.22 -22.56 19.67
CA ASP A 168 -0.40 -23.63 19.06
C ASP A 168 -0.08 -23.41 17.57
N ASN A 169 0.19 -22.16 17.20
CA ASN A 169 0.51 -21.81 15.83
C ASN A 169 1.94 -22.24 15.46
N PRO A 170 2.13 -23.15 14.47
CA PRO A 170 3.46 -23.66 14.13
C PRO A 170 4.38 -22.58 13.49
N PHE A 171 3.83 -21.46 13.05
CA PHE A 171 4.57 -20.37 12.42
C PHE A 171 5.01 -19.28 13.39
N LEU A 172 4.69 -19.41 14.67
CA LEU A 172 5.03 -18.46 15.71
C LEU A 172 6.04 -19.06 16.70
N PRO A 173 6.77 -18.19 17.42
CA PRO A 173 7.60 -18.65 18.54
C PRO A 173 6.75 -19.37 19.60
N PRO A 174 7.32 -20.37 20.29
CA PRO A 174 6.65 -21.03 21.39
C PRO A 174 6.23 -20.03 22.48
N ASN A 175 5.01 -20.18 23.01
CA ASN A 175 4.43 -19.33 24.05
C ASN A 175 4.21 -17.85 23.65
N ASP A 176 4.15 -17.54 22.35
CA ASP A 176 3.82 -16.21 21.90
C ASP A 176 2.37 -15.85 22.27
N PRO A 177 2.09 -14.61 22.73
CA PRO A 177 0.73 -14.23 23.12
C PRO A 177 -0.19 -14.22 21.89
N THR A 178 -1.41 -14.73 22.05
CA THR A 178 -2.46 -14.75 21.00
C THR A 178 -2.91 -13.36 20.57
N ILE A 179 -2.66 -12.35 21.41
CA ILE A 179 -3.00 -10.95 21.14
C ILE A 179 -1.75 -10.12 21.32
N SER A 180 -1.33 -9.42 20.25
CA SER A 180 -0.14 -8.58 20.30
C SER A 180 -0.32 -7.29 19.50
N PRO A 181 0.16 -6.13 20.01
CA PRO A 181 0.07 -4.87 19.29
C PRO A 181 1.08 -4.79 18.15
N LYS A 182 0.65 -4.09 17.08
CA LYS A 182 1.45 -3.79 15.88
C LYS A 182 1.36 -2.31 15.55
N PHE A 183 2.50 -1.70 15.29
CA PHE A 183 2.60 -0.30 14.90
C PHE A 183 3.38 -0.17 13.60
N VAL A 184 2.90 0.71 12.70
CA VAL A 184 3.58 0.99 11.43
C VAL A 184 3.63 2.50 11.21
N LEU A 185 4.82 3.03 10.99
CA LEU A 185 5.02 4.37 10.46
C LEU A 185 5.25 4.27 8.96
N MET A 186 4.42 4.96 8.17
CA MET A 186 4.47 4.94 6.71
C MET A 186 4.81 6.31 6.19
N THR A 187 5.71 6.36 5.21
CA THR A 187 5.99 7.58 4.46
C THR A 187 5.90 7.30 2.97
N GLN A 188 5.39 8.27 2.19
CA GLN A 188 5.24 8.13 0.75
C GLN A 188 5.62 9.42 0.04
N ASN A 189 6.54 9.29 -0.91
CA ASN A 189 6.94 10.36 -1.81
C ASN A 189 6.43 10.05 -3.22
N ASN A 190 5.56 10.92 -3.73
CA ASN A 190 5.15 10.89 -5.13
C ASN A 190 6.04 11.89 -5.89
N MET A 191 6.97 11.36 -6.69
CA MET A 191 7.93 12.15 -7.45
C MET A 191 7.42 12.39 -8.87
N GLN A 192 8.02 13.35 -9.56
CA GLN A 192 7.72 13.61 -10.96
C GLN A 192 8.08 12.40 -11.84
N GLY A 193 7.37 12.26 -12.98
CA GLY A 193 7.63 11.16 -13.92
C GLY A 193 7.08 9.80 -13.49
N GLY A 194 6.08 9.77 -12.60
CA GLY A 194 5.41 8.52 -12.23
C GLY A 194 6.18 7.65 -11.24
N TRP A 195 7.16 8.21 -10.54
CA TRP A 195 7.90 7.50 -9.50
C TRP A 195 7.25 7.70 -8.15
N VAL A 196 7.09 6.61 -7.41
CA VAL A 196 6.58 6.61 -6.02
C VAL A 196 7.56 5.85 -5.15
N PHE A 197 7.99 6.47 -4.06
CA PHE A 197 8.83 5.85 -3.06
C PHE A 197 8.08 5.73 -1.74
N VAL A 198 7.95 4.51 -1.24
CA VAL A 198 7.26 4.21 0.01
C VAL A 198 8.24 3.62 1.00
N THR A 199 8.20 4.12 2.26
CA THR A 199 8.95 3.55 3.38
C THR A 199 7.98 3.18 4.48
N ASN A 200 8.07 1.95 4.98
CA ASN A 200 7.39 1.53 6.19
C ASN A 200 8.41 1.14 7.26
N ILE A 201 8.19 1.57 8.50
CA ILE A 201 8.90 1.12 9.69
C ILE A 201 7.88 0.43 10.57
N ILE A 202 8.11 -0.84 10.85
CA ILE A 202 7.16 -1.72 11.51
C ILE A 202 7.74 -2.20 12.83
N VAL A 203 6.94 -2.08 13.88
CA VAL A 203 7.19 -2.71 15.18
C VAL A 203 6.03 -3.63 15.46
N ASP A 204 6.29 -4.91 15.44
CA ASP A 204 5.29 -5.95 15.54
C ASP A 204 5.51 -6.81 16.79
N ARG A 205 4.42 -7.35 17.37
CA ARG A 205 4.47 -8.23 18.55
C ARG A 205 5.19 -7.61 19.75
N VAL A 206 4.91 -6.33 20.05
CA VAL A 206 5.63 -5.54 21.06
C VAL A 206 5.56 -6.15 22.46
N THR A 207 4.49 -6.89 22.77
CA THR A 207 4.26 -7.55 24.07
C THR A 207 4.74 -9.00 24.11
N SER A 208 5.29 -9.51 23.00
CA SER A 208 5.89 -10.84 22.91
C SER A 208 7.30 -10.87 23.50
N ASP A 209 7.77 -12.06 23.87
CA ASP A 209 9.18 -12.28 24.24
C ASP A 209 10.14 -12.06 23.02
N PHE A 210 9.58 -12.12 21.79
CA PHE A 210 10.32 -11.97 20.54
C PHE A 210 9.75 -10.83 19.66
N PRO A 211 9.82 -9.57 20.11
CA PRO A 211 9.33 -8.44 19.31
C PRO A 211 10.06 -8.39 17.96
N THR A 212 9.31 -8.07 16.91
CA THR A 212 9.84 -8.05 15.54
C THR A 212 9.91 -6.60 15.04
N TYR A 213 11.09 -6.22 14.60
CA TYR A 213 11.35 -4.93 13.95
C TYR A 213 11.57 -5.16 12.47
N SER A 214 10.89 -4.41 11.62
CA SER A 214 11.13 -4.49 10.19
C SER A 214 11.01 -3.16 9.49
N TYR A 215 11.68 -3.04 8.36
CA TYR A 215 11.51 -1.94 7.43
C TYR A 215 11.15 -2.47 6.04
N ILE A 216 10.42 -1.69 5.28
CA ILE A 216 10.13 -1.95 3.88
C ILE A 216 10.41 -0.68 3.09
N LEU A 217 11.18 -0.81 2.02
CA LEU A 217 11.50 0.25 1.07
C LEU A 217 11.00 -0.19 -0.31
N THR A 218 10.05 0.53 -0.87
CA THR A 218 9.43 0.20 -2.16
C THR A 218 9.59 1.36 -3.12
N LEU A 219 10.14 1.08 -4.27
CA LEU A 219 10.19 2.01 -5.40
C LEU A 219 9.28 1.49 -6.50
N THR A 220 8.27 2.27 -6.85
CA THR A 220 7.32 1.97 -7.93
C THR A 220 7.47 2.97 -9.06
N HIS A 221 7.38 2.50 -10.30
CA HIS A 221 7.32 3.36 -11.48
C HIS A 221 6.10 3.04 -12.33
N ALA A 222 5.28 4.06 -12.58
CA ALA A 222 4.14 3.97 -13.50
C ALA A 222 4.60 4.34 -14.91
N PHE A 223 4.68 3.36 -15.82
CA PHE A 223 5.03 3.58 -17.23
C PHE A 223 3.90 4.24 -18.00
N ASN A 224 2.68 3.95 -17.59
CA ASN A 224 1.46 4.57 -18.12
C ASN A 224 0.36 4.49 -17.04
N PRO A 225 -0.81 5.12 -17.23
CA PRO A 225 -1.89 5.11 -16.24
C PRO A 225 -2.42 3.72 -15.88
N LYS A 226 -2.11 2.67 -16.66
CA LYS A 226 -2.63 1.32 -16.46
C LYS A 226 -1.57 0.33 -16.00
N PHE A 227 -0.28 0.61 -16.19
CA PHE A 227 0.77 -0.35 -15.92
C PHE A 227 1.89 0.26 -15.08
N SER A 228 2.22 -0.42 -14.00
CA SER A 228 3.32 -0.07 -13.10
C SER A 228 4.18 -1.28 -12.77
N MET A 229 5.44 -1.03 -12.46
CA MET A 229 6.38 -2.01 -11.92
C MET A 229 6.95 -1.51 -10.60
N PHE A 230 7.37 -2.44 -9.75
CA PHE A 230 7.97 -2.12 -8.47
C PHE A 230 9.18 -3.00 -8.17
N ILE A 231 10.04 -2.47 -7.33
CA ILE A 231 11.08 -3.19 -6.62
C ILE A 231 10.99 -2.84 -5.15
N GLU A 232 11.15 -3.84 -4.29
CA GLU A 232 10.96 -3.69 -2.85
C GLU A 232 12.04 -4.46 -2.10
N ASN A 233 12.58 -3.82 -1.06
CA ASN A 233 13.48 -4.44 -0.11
C ASN A 233 12.86 -4.40 1.28
N GLN A 234 12.83 -5.55 1.96
CA GLN A 234 12.36 -5.69 3.33
C GLN A 234 13.44 -6.30 4.20
N GLY A 235 13.79 -5.62 5.29
CA GLY A 235 14.59 -6.20 6.37
C GLY A 235 13.72 -6.55 7.56
N ILE A 236 13.90 -7.73 8.12
CA ILE A 236 13.18 -8.25 9.30
C ILE A 236 14.22 -8.62 10.35
N LYS A 237 14.00 -8.26 11.60
CA LYS A 237 14.85 -8.60 12.72
C LYS A 237 14.03 -8.87 13.98
N SER A 238 14.17 -10.05 14.52
CA SER A 238 13.80 -10.41 15.89
C SER A 238 14.89 -11.31 16.49
N ASP A 239 14.80 -11.63 17.76
CA ASP A 239 15.72 -12.58 18.39
C ASP A 239 15.44 -14.03 17.93
N PHE A 240 14.24 -14.30 17.42
CA PHE A 240 13.86 -15.60 16.88
C PHE A 240 14.22 -15.76 15.40
N TYR A 241 13.99 -14.70 14.58
CA TYR A 241 14.18 -14.76 13.14
C TYR A 241 14.66 -13.42 12.58
N ALA A 242 15.62 -13.47 11.67
CA ALA A 242 16.05 -12.31 10.91
C ALA A 242 16.20 -12.68 9.43
N ASP A 243 15.77 -11.81 8.52
CA ASP A 243 15.87 -12.02 7.07
C ASP A 243 15.92 -10.70 6.30
N GLN A 244 16.39 -10.77 5.06
CA GLN A 244 16.33 -9.69 4.11
C GLN A 244 15.76 -10.22 2.79
N ILE A 245 14.63 -9.63 2.38
CA ILE A 245 13.81 -10.09 1.26
C ILE A 245 13.82 -9.02 0.16
N LEU A 246 14.03 -9.46 -1.06
CA LEU A 246 13.86 -8.65 -2.27
C LEU A 246 12.61 -9.12 -3.00
N ARG A 247 11.74 -8.17 -3.40
CA ARG A 247 10.57 -8.42 -4.22
C ARG A 247 10.58 -7.52 -5.45
N PHE A 248 10.06 -8.04 -6.54
CA PHE A 248 9.85 -7.27 -7.77
C PHE A 248 8.62 -7.82 -8.48
N GLY A 249 8.01 -6.96 -9.27
CA GLY A 249 6.82 -7.37 -10.01
C GLY A 249 6.14 -6.19 -10.69
N GLY A 250 4.92 -6.42 -11.11
CA GLY A 250 4.14 -5.40 -11.80
C GLY A 250 2.65 -5.55 -11.55
N ALA A 251 1.94 -4.46 -11.79
CA ALA A 251 0.49 -4.38 -11.66
C ALA A 251 -0.13 -3.79 -12.92
N HIS A 252 -1.27 -4.31 -13.31
CA HIS A 252 -2.08 -3.79 -14.41
C HIS A 252 -3.47 -3.41 -13.92
N LEU A 253 -3.88 -2.19 -14.24
CA LEU A 253 -5.15 -1.62 -13.86
C LEU A 253 -6.18 -1.82 -14.98
N PHE A 254 -7.32 -2.42 -14.65
CA PHE A 254 -8.48 -2.59 -15.53
C PHE A 254 -9.60 -1.63 -15.09
N GLY A 255 -9.81 -0.58 -15.84
CA GLY A 255 -10.72 0.50 -15.44
C GLY A 255 -10.15 1.36 -14.32
N LYS A 256 -10.97 1.74 -13.36
CA LYS A 256 -10.59 2.57 -12.20
C LYS A 256 -10.49 1.76 -10.90
N ASP A 257 -11.17 0.60 -10.84
CA ASP A 257 -11.49 -0.09 -9.59
C ASP A 257 -10.93 -1.51 -9.49
N PHE A 258 -10.32 -2.05 -10.56
CA PHE A 258 -9.84 -3.41 -10.59
C PHE A 258 -8.38 -3.49 -11.04
N GLN A 259 -7.54 -4.15 -10.24
CA GLN A 259 -6.12 -4.36 -10.52
C GLN A 259 -5.78 -5.84 -10.44
N ILE A 260 -4.95 -6.30 -11.36
CA ILE A 260 -4.28 -7.60 -11.30
C ILE A 260 -2.78 -7.34 -11.16
N ASP A 261 -2.12 -8.14 -10.34
CA ASP A 261 -0.70 -8.02 -10.07
C ASP A 261 0.02 -9.36 -10.09
N VAL A 262 1.32 -9.28 -10.35
CA VAL A 262 2.26 -10.41 -10.27
C VAL A 262 3.48 -9.98 -9.49
N LEU A 263 4.06 -10.92 -8.73
CA LEU A 263 5.28 -10.69 -8.00
C LEU A 263 6.20 -11.92 -8.03
N ALA A 264 7.49 -11.66 -7.90
CA ALA A 264 8.47 -12.65 -7.52
C ALA A 264 9.28 -12.12 -6.34
N SER A 265 9.69 -13.01 -5.43
CA SER A 265 10.51 -12.62 -4.29
C SER A 265 11.57 -13.66 -3.98
N THR A 266 12.69 -13.18 -3.45
CA THR A 266 13.81 -14.01 -2.97
C THR A 266 14.40 -13.36 -1.74
N ASN A 267 15.10 -14.14 -0.93
CA ASN A 267 15.89 -13.61 0.16
C ASN A 267 17.40 -13.64 -0.15
N PHE A 268 18.21 -13.04 0.72
CA PHE A 268 19.66 -13.00 0.59
C PHE A 268 20.37 -14.05 1.47
N LYS A 269 19.61 -14.96 2.09
CA LYS A 269 20.15 -16.03 2.91
C LYS A 269 20.22 -17.35 2.14
N ASP A 270 21.19 -18.18 2.52
CA ASP A 270 21.32 -19.57 2.04
C ASP A 270 20.63 -20.56 2.99
N THR A 271 20.30 -20.13 4.23
CA THR A 271 19.76 -21.01 5.29
C THR A 271 18.65 -20.30 6.09
N PRO A 272 17.39 -20.40 5.65
CA PRO A 272 16.89 -20.98 4.40
C PRO A 272 17.05 -20.03 3.20
N SER A 273 17.31 -20.58 2.03
CA SER A 273 17.08 -19.88 0.77
C SER A 273 15.58 -19.97 0.42
N LYS A 274 15.03 -18.86 -0.07
CA LYS A 274 13.59 -18.72 -0.34
C LYS A 274 13.36 -18.14 -1.72
N PHE A 275 12.43 -18.71 -2.45
CA PHE A 275 11.96 -18.16 -3.70
C PHE A 275 10.45 -18.31 -3.80
N TYR A 276 9.76 -17.21 -4.12
CA TYR A 276 8.29 -17.18 -4.21
C TYR A 276 7.84 -16.50 -5.49
N ILE A 277 6.75 -17.01 -6.05
CA ILE A 277 6.03 -16.37 -7.17
C ILE A 277 4.58 -16.22 -6.75
N GLY A 278 4.00 -15.07 -7.01
CA GLY A 278 2.62 -14.79 -6.65
C GLY A 278 1.86 -14.01 -7.69
N VAL A 279 0.55 -14.15 -7.61
CA VAL A 279 -0.42 -13.37 -8.36
C VAL A 279 -1.43 -12.79 -7.39
N GLY A 280 -2.01 -11.65 -7.72
CA GLY A 280 -3.00 -11.05 -6.87
C GLY A 280 -4.01 -10.22 -7.60
N VAL A 281 -5.07 -9.92 -6.91
CA VAL A 281 -6.16 -9.07 -7.38
C VAL A 281 -6.54 -8.07 -6.30
N SER A 282 -6.89 -6.87 -6.73
CA SER A 282 -7.41 -5.83 -5.88
C SER A 282 -8.67 -5.25 -6.52
N TYR A 283 -9.71 -5.08 -5.71
CA TYR A 283 -10.98 -4.54 -6.16
C TYR A 283 -11.48 -3.46 -5.20
N ARG A 284 -11.91 -2.33 -5.77
CA ARG A 284 -12.46 -1.19 -5.05
C ARG A 284 -13.95 -1.08 -5.29
N LEU A 285 -14.70 -1.03 -4.20
CA LEU A 285 -16.12 -0.70 -4.19
C LEU A 285 -16.27 0.75 -3.75
N ASP A 286 -16.63 1.58 -4.68
CA ASP A 286 -16.89 3.00 -4.46
C ASP A 286 -18.39 3.22 -4.21
N MET A 287 -18.72 3.69 -3.00
CA MET A 287 -20.11 3.92 -2.61
C MET A 287 -20.63 5.31 -3.02
N HIS A 288 -19.79 6.12 -3.68
CA HIS A 288 -20.15 7.48 -4.14
C HIS A 288 -20.83 7.51 -5.51
N SER A 289 -21.13 6.38 -6.13
CA SER A 289 -21.72 6.30 -7.48
C SER A 289 -23.07 7.03 -7.63
N LYS A 290 -23.72 7.38 -6.52
CA LYS A 290 -24.99 8.13 -6.48
C LYS A 290 -24.82 9.59 -6.04
N ASP A 291 -23.61 10.01 -5.71
CA ASP A 291 -23.37 11.38 -5.26
C ASP A 291 -23.43 12.33 -6.43
N GLN A 292 -24.06 13.48 -6.22
CA GLN A 292 -24.10 14.54 -7.23
C GLN A 292 -22.74 15.25 -7.23
N ILE A 293 -22.08 15.24 -8.38
CA ILE A 293 -20.86 16.02 -8.58
C ILE A 293 -21.26 17.50 -8.59
N ILE A 294 -20.79 18.25 -7.61
CA ILE A 294 -20.90 19.71 -7.61
C ILE A 294 -19.86 20.23 -8.59
N GLU A 295 -20.29 20.49 -9.82
CA GLU A 295 -19.42 21.16 -10.81
C GLU A 295 -19.12 22.58 -10.33
N ASP A 296 -17.83 22.95 -10.31
CA ASP A 296 -17.43 24.33 -10.05
C ASP A 296 -18.07 25.23 -11.11
N PRO A 297 -18.86 26.25 -10.74
CA PRO A 297 -19.50 27.18 -11.69
C PRO A 297 -18.52 27.83 -12.68
N ASN A 298 -17.20 27.87 -12.31
CA ASN A 298 -16.14 28.35 -13.18
C ASN A 298 -15.60 27.30 -14.18
N SER A 299 -15.92 26.00 -14.02
CA SER A 299 -15.49 24.96 -14.95
C SER A 299 -16.33 24.96 -16.23
N ARG A 300 -17.64 25.23 -16.13
CA ARG A 300 -18.55 25.31 -17.29
C ARG A 300 -18.09 26.27 -18.38
N GLY A 301 -17.51 27.40 -17.99
CA GLY A 301 -16.97 28.36 -18.96
C GLY A 301 -15.72 27.91 -19.68
N ARG A 302 -14.93 26.97 -19.10
CA ARG A 302 -13.72 26.43 -19.75
C ARG A 302 -14.06 25.29 -20.71
N ASP A 303 -14.97 24.43 -20.34
CA ASP A 303 -15.35 23.28 -21.18
C ASP A 303 -16.07 23.76 -22.45
N GLU A 304 -16.92 24.80 -22.34
CA GLU A 304 -17.55 25.46 -23.50
C GLU A 304 -16.53 26.23 -24.38
N GLU A 305 -15.49 26.84 -23.81
CA GLU A 305 -14.43 27.48 -24.59
C GLU A 305 -13.53 26.47 -25.30
N ASP A 306 -13.23 25.33 -24.65
CA ASP A 306 -12.41 24.27 -25.23
C ASP A 306 -13.17 23.47 -26.29
N GLU A 307 -14.47 23.22 -26.12
CA GLU A 307 -15.34 22.67 -27.18
C GLU A 307 -15.44 23.61 -28.39
N LYS A 308 -15.65 24.92 -28.18
CA LYS A 308 -15.66 25.92 -29.26
C LYS A 308 -14.32 26.06 -29.97
N LYS A 309 -13.20 25.87 -29.26
CA LYS A 309 -11.86 25.85 -29.86
C LYS A 309 -11.61 24.58 -30.69
N ASN A 310 -12.11 23.43 -30.24
CA ASN A 310 -12.00 22.20 -30.99
C ASN A 310 -12.90 22.22 -32.24
N GLN A 311 -14.15 22.67 -32.13
CA GLN A 311 -15.02 22.86 -33.29
C GLN A 311 -14.42 23.81 -34.34
N ARG A 312 -13.81 24.92 -33.90
CA ARG A 312 -13.11 25.82 -34.85
C ARG A 312 -11.89 25.20 -35.51
N LYS A 313 -11.20 24.27 -34.87
CA LYS A 313 -10.10 23.55 -35.49
C LYS A 313 -10.57 22.54 -36.53
N ASP A 314 -11.66 21.86 -36.25
CA ASP A 314 -12.26 20.91 -37.20
C ASP A 314 -12.83 21.65 -38.43
N ASP A 315 -13.49 22.81 -38.26
CA ASP A 315 -13.95 23.67 -39.35
C ASP A 315 -12.80 24.23 -40.23
N PHE A 316 -11.62 24.46 -39.67
CA PHE A 316 -10.43 24.89 -40.44
C PHE A 316 -9.80 23.76 -41.23
N ILE A 317 -9.85 22.51 -40.74
CA ILE A 317 -9.30 21.35 -41.45
C ILE A 317 -10.20 20.97 -42.65
N ASP A 318 -11.51 21.12 -42.53
CA ASP A 318 -12.43 20.83 -43.62
C ASP A 318 -12.32 21.86 -44.80
N ILE A 319 -11.96 23.11 -44.50
CA ILE A 319 -11.76 24.14 -45.54
C ILE A 319 -10.47 23.92 -46.36
N GLU A 320 -9.44 23.28 -45.76
CA GLU A 320 -8.19 22.97 -46.44
C GLU A 320 -8.29 21.73 -47.40
N ASN A 321 -9.26 20.84 -47.13
CA ASN A 321 -9.47 19.63 -47.93
C ASN A 321 -10.43 19.84 -49.14
N ASP A 322 -11.22 20.92 -49.17
CA ASP A 322 -12.11 21.24 -50.30
C ASP A 322 -11.44 22.13 -51.38
N GLY A 323 -10.15 22.35 -51.30
CA GLY A 323 -9.39 23.23 -52.18
C GLY A 323 -8.42 22.54 -53.16
N GLU A 324 -8.51 21.19 -53.37
CA GLU A 324 -7.74 20.47 -54.40
C GLU A 324 -8.66 19.88 -55.50
#